data_443e54bee2f3da99f03e519cebb56bcd
#
_entry.id   443e54bee2f3da99f03e519cebb56bcd
#
_cell.length_a   1.000
_cell.length_b   1.000
_cell.length_c   1.000
_cell.angle_alpha   90.00
_cell.angle_beta   90.00
_cell.angle_gamma   90.00
#
_symmetry.space_group_name_H-M   'P 1'
#
loop_
_entity.id
_entity.type
_entity.pdbx_description
1 polymer ?
#
loop_
_entity_poly.entity_id
_entity_poly.type
_entity_poly.pdbx_seq_one_letter_code
_entity_poly.pdbx_strand_id
1 'polypeptide(L)'
;MKKVKSIFMKPTILLGIAAVLLLGSARAALTYYSDQYSASMDMSTIGVSLKENGKVVSSKTYDDQGDATTNGEGKLLQNLLKEDEKFVLGKTYDEKLAVENSGNIDTFVRVVLTKSWQDKEGKNV
;
A
#
# COMPACT_ATOMS: atom_id res chain seq x y z
N MET A 1 -21.29 16.48 78.88
CA MET A 1 -20.19 16.18 77.94
C MET A 1 -20.80 15.70 76.64
N LYS A 2 -20.74 16.51 75.66
CA LYS A 2 -21.04 16.04 74.33
C LYS A 2 -19.92 15.11 73.92
N LYS A 3 -20.21 13.84 73.82
CA LYS A 3 -19.32 12.91 73.18
C LYS A 3 -19.12 13.43 71.75
N VAL A 4 -17.94 13.86 71.47
CA VAL A 4 -17.50 14.03 70.09
C VAL A 4 -17.56 12.62 69.53
N LYS A 5 -18.72 12.25 68.98
CA LYS A 5 -18.85 11.06 68.16
C LYS A 5 -18.01 11.34 66.92
N SER A 6 -16.80 11.00 67.11
CA SER A 6 -15.82 10.67 66.13
C SER A 6 -16.19 11.08 64.71
N ILE A 7 -15.64 12.15 64.31
CA ILE A 7 -15.27 12.46 62.97
C ILE A 7 -14.21 11.41 62.44
N PHE A 8 -14.01 10.34 63.19
CA PHE A 8 -13.26 9.20 62.71
C PHE A 8 -14.14 8.45 61.71
N MET A 9 -14.00 8.78 60.45
CA MET A 9 -14.46 7.89 59.37
C MET A 9 -14.00 6.50 59.72
N LYS A 10 -14.97 5.59 59.84
CA LYS A 10 -14.67 4.19 60.11
C LYS A 10 -13.58 3.74 59.16
N PRO A 11 -12.56 3.01 59.57
CA PRO A 11 -11.45 2.59 58.70
C PRO A 11 -11.89 1.85 57.46
N THR A 12 -13.06 1.21 57.49
CA THR A 12 -13.71 0.56 56.34
C THR A 12 -14.11 1.54 55.25
N ILE A 13 -14.56 2.75 55.56
CA ILE A 13 -14.92 3.79 54.55
C ILE A 13 -13.65 4.36 53.94
N LEU A 14 -12.60 4.59 54.69
CA LEU A 14 -11.31 5.06 54.21
C LEU A 14 -10.67 4.04 53.26
N LEU A 15 -10.74 2.76 53.57
CA LEU A 15 -10.26 1.67 52.72
C LEU A 15 -11.03 1.60 51.39
N GLY A 16 -12.36 1.80 51.41
CA GLY A 16 -13.20 1.83 50.21
C GLY A 16 -12.83 2.98 49.27
N ILE A 17 -12.59 4.18 49.79
CA ILE A 17 -12.17 5.36 49.01
C ILE A 17 -10.79 5.12 48.42
N ALA A 18 -9.84 4.58 49.14
CA ALA A 18 -8.51 4.26 48.63
C ALA A 18 -8.56 3.21 47.51
N ALA A 19 -9.40 2.19 47.62
CA ALA A 19 -9.58 1.18 46.61
C ALA A 19 -10.15 1.76 45.29
N VAL A 20 -11.12 2.66 45.37
CA VAL A 20 -11.70 3.34 44.18
C VAL A 20 -10.67 4.24 43.49
N LEU A 21 -9.84 4.96 44.25
CA LEU A 21 -8.77 5.80 43.68
C LEU A 21 -7.70 4.97 42.99
N LEU A 22 -7.33 3.80 43.53
CA LEU A 22 -6.36 2.89 42.92
C LEU A 22 -6.89 2.28 41.62
N LEU A 23 -8.17 1.89 41.56
CA LEU A 23 -8.81 1.36 40.37
C LEU A 23 -8.94 2.42 39.24
N GLY A 24 -9.22 3.67 39.60
CA GLY A 24 -9.27 4.79 38.68
C GLY A 24 -7.92 5.06 38.01
N SER A 25 -6.84 5.05 38.76
CA SER A 25 -5.49 5.25 38.25
C SER A 25 -5.01 4.08 37.36
N ALA A 26 -5.38 2.85 37.70
CA ALA A 26 -5.06 1.69 36.89
C ALA A 26 -5.76 1.72 35.53
N ARG A 27 -7.00 2.19 35.47
CA ARG A 27 -7.71 2.36 34.15
C ARG A 27 -7.08 3.45 33.31
N ALA A 28 -6.70 4.57 33.88
CA ALA A 28 -6.03 5.65 33.17
C ALA A 28 -4.67 5.18 32.58
N ALA A 29 -3.90 4.39 33.34
CA ALA A 29 -2.65 3.82 32.85
C ALA A 29 -2.86 2.83 31.69
N LEU A 30 -3.87 1.95 31.79
CA LEU A 30 -4.21 1.00 30.74
C LEU A 30 -4.69 1.70 29.45
N THR A 31 -5.48 2.76 29.56
CA THR A 31 -5.92 3.55 28.42
C THR A 31 -4.75 4.28 27.76
N TYR A 32 -3.83 4.81 28.53
CA TYR A 32 -2.65 5.49 28.00
C TYR A 32 -1.72 4.53 27.24
N TYR A 33 -1.53 3.30 27.71
CA TYR A 33 -0.71 2.31 27.03
C TYR A 33 -1.39 1.70 25.80
N SER A 34 -2.71 1.60 25.78
CA SER A 34 -3.44 1.06 24.63
C SER A 34 -3.44 2.01 23.42
N ASP A 35 -3.42 3.32 23.64
CA ASP A 35 -3.37 4.31 22.55
C ASP A 35 -2.00 4.39 21.85
N GLN A 36 -0.95 3.88 22.47
CA GLN A 36 0.41 3.89 21.91
C GLN A 36 0.74 2.67 21.03
N TYR A 37 -0.10 1.66 21.03
CA TYR A 37 0.09 0.45 20.22
C TYR A 37 -0.77 0.44 18.95
N SER A 38 -0.83 1.54 18.23
CA SER A 38 -1.23 1.48 16.83
C SER A 38 -0.02 1.07 15.99
N ALA A 39 0.21 -0.22 15.87
CA ALA A 39 1.15 -0.74 14.89
C ALA A 39 0.51 -0.57 13.51
N SER A 40 0.90 0.47 12.78
CA SER A 40 0.65 0.52 11.35
C SER A 40 1.59 -0.51 10.69
N MET A 41 1.07 -1.64 10.32
CA MET A 41 1.77 -2.56 9.42
C MET A 41 1.63 -2.00 8.01
N ASP A 42 2.68 -1.36 7.52
CA ASP A 42 2.81 -1.10 6.09
C ASP A 42 3.09 -2.43 5.40
N MET A 43 2.10 -2.92 4.64
CA MET A 43 2.28 -4.12 3.85
C MET A 43 3.27 -3.83 2.72
N SER A 44 4.31 -4.62 2.67
CA SER A 44 5.32 -4.54 1.61
C SER A 44 4.75 -5.09 0.31
N THR A 45 4.75 -4.28 -0.73
CA THR A 45 4.28 -4.66 -2.05
C THR A 45 5.39 -4.57 -3.08
N ILE A 46 5.54 -5.61 -3.87
CA ILE A 46 6.41 -5.61 -5.05
C ILE A 46 5.54 -5.27 -6.25
N GLY A 47 5.90 -4.23 -6.97
CA GLY A 47 5.15 -3.81 -8.14
C GLY A 47 6.04 -3.25 -9.22
N VAL A 48 5.73 -3.58 -10.47
CA VAL A 48 6.45 -3.10 -11.66
C VAL A 48 5.45 -2.70 -12.71
N SER A 49 5.65 -1.53 -13.32
CA SER A 49 4.86 -1.05 -14.43
C SER A 49 5.75 -0.81 -15.66
N LEU A 50 5.29 -1.27 -16.79
CA LEU A 50 5.88 -0.97 -18.10
C LEU A 50 5.10 0.18 -18.73
N LYS A 51 5.81 1.22 -19.11
CA LYS A 51 5.25 2.41 -19.76
C LYS A 51 5.76 2.56 -21.17
N GLU A 52 4.86 2.91 -22.08
CA GLU A 52 5.13 3.31 -23.45
C GLU A 52 4.67 4.74 -23.64
N ASN A 53 5.58 5.61 -24.04
CA ASN A 53 5.31 7.04 -24.24
C ASN A 53 4.57 7.70 -23.06
N GLY A 54 4.90 7.27 -21.82
CA GLY A 54 4.31 7.77 -20.59
C GLY A 54 3.01 7.07 -20.14
N LYS A 55 2.42 6.20 -20.96
CA LYS A 55 1.22 5.42 -20.62
C LYS A 55 1.59 4.03 -20.13
N VAL A 56 0.92 3.53 -19.11
CA VAL A 56 1.12 2.17 -18.62
C VAL A 56 0.51 1.18 -19.59
N VAL A 57 1.31 0.28 -20.14
CA VAL A 57 0.87 -0.79 -21.05
C VAL A 57 0.78 -2.15 -20.37
N SER A 58 1.50 -2.33 -19.30
CA SER A 58 1.38 -3.52 -18.43
C SER A 58 1.85 -3.20 -17.04
N SER A 59 1.24 -3.83 -16.04
CA SER A 59 1.73 -3.80 -14.66
C SER A 59 1.63 -5.17 -14.03
N LYS A 60 2.55 -5.47 -13.14
CA LYS A 60 2.57 -6.68 -12.36
C LYS A 60 2.82 -6.34 -10.90
N THR A 61 1.94 -6.79 -10.03
CA THR A 61 2.05 -6.60 -8.59
C THR A 61 2.01 -7.95 -7.89
N TYR A 62 2.75 -8.06 -6.81
CA TYR A 62 2.73 -9.22 -5.92
C TYR A 62 2.23 -8.76 -4.56
N ASP A 63 1.33 -9.54 -3.98
CA ASP A 63 0.86 -9.34 -2.63
C ASP A 63 1.81 -9.93 -1.59
N ASP A 64 1.44 -9.84 -0.33
CA ASP A 64 2.18 -10.37 0.82
C ASP A 64 2.25 -11.92 0.85
N GLN A 65 1.41 -12.59 0.09
CA GLN A 65 1.39 -14.04 -0.06
C GLN A 65 2.23 -14.51 -1.26
N GLY A 66 2.70 -13.58 -2.08
CA GLY A 66 3.47 -13.84 -3.28
C GLY A 66 2.61 -14.11 -4.52
N ASP A 67 1.29 -13.89 -4.42
CA ASP A 67 0.40 -14.04 -5.55
C ASP A 67 0.52 -12.85 -6.49
N ALA A 68 0.64 -13.15 -7.79
CA ALA A 68 0.86 -12.15 -8.80
C ALA A 68 -0.42 -11.73 -9.49
N THR A 69 -0.69 -10.42 -9.51
CA THR A 69 -1.71 -9.81 -10.35
C THR A 69 -1.06 -9.11 -11.53
N THR A 70 -1.48 -9.46 -12.74
CA THR A 70 -0.99 -8.84 -13.97
C THR A 70 -2.13 -8.10 -14.66
N ASN A 71 -1.91 -6.83 -14.96
CA ASN A 71 -2.83 -5.98 -15.70
C ASN A 71 -2.16 -5.54 -17.01
N GLY A 72 -2.88 -5.65 -18.12
CA GLY A 72 -2.40 -5.32 -19.45
C GLY A 72 -1.56 -6.44 -20.07
N GLU A 73 -1.51 -6.43 -21.39
CA GLU A 73 -0.84 -7.47 -22.17
C GLU A 73 0.63 -7.13 -22.51
N GLY A 74 1.07 -5.92 -22.21
CA GLY A 74 2.42 -5.46 -22.52
C GLY A 74 2.69 -5.33 -24.04
N LYS A 75 1.63 -5.23 -24.85
CA LYS A 75 1.77 -4.96 -26.28
C LYS A 75 2.28 -3.54 -26.48
N LEU A 76 3.36 -3.41 -27.20
CA LEU A 76 4.00 -2.14 -27.53
C LEU A 76 3.52 -1.62 -28.89
N LEU A 77 3.90 -0.39 -29.21
CA LEU A 77 3.53 0.35 -30.43
C LEU A 77 2.05 0.77 -30.51
N GLN A 78 1.27 0.54 -29.47
CA GLN A 78 -0.13 0.99 -29.41
C GLN A 78 -0.25 2.48 -29.11
N ASN A 79 0.74 3.04 -28.45
CA ASN A 79 0.80 4.46 -28.09
C ASN A 79 1.85 5.23 -28.91
N LEU A 80 2.27 4.66 -30.05
CA LEU A 80 3.24 5.26 -30.95
C LEU A 80 2.67 6.48 -31.66
N LEU A 81 1.41 6.42 -32.05
CA LEU A 81 0.72 7.49 -32.76
C LEU A 81 -0.10 8.32 -31.78
N LYS A 82 -0.17 9.62 -32.04
CA LYS A 82 -1.10 10.51 -31.36
C LYS A 82 -2.53 10.28 -31.86
N GLU A 83 -3.49 10.73 -31.09
CA GLU A 83 -4.89 10.75 -31.51
C GLU A 83 -5.00 11.42 -32.87
N ASP A 84 -5.68 10.77 -33.83
CA ASP A 84 -5.84 11.21 -35.23
C ASP A 84 -4.58 11.13 -36.12
N GLU A 85 -3.44 10.69 -35.63
CA GLU A 85 -2.23 10.50 -36.43
C GLU A 85 -2.29 9.14 -37.16
N LYS A 86 -2.00 9.14 -38.48
CA LYS A 86 -1.92 7.92 -39.27
C LYS A 86 -0.48 7.48 -39.48
N PHE A 87 -0.27 6.20 -39.48
CA PHE A 87 1.04 5.63 -39.80
C PHE A 87 1.44 5.97 -41.24
N VAL A 88 2.63 6.52 -41.37
CA VAL A 88 3.21 6.90 -42.69
C VAL A 88 4.50 6.12 -42.90
N LEU A 89 4.60 5.42 -44.02
CA LEU A 89 5.80 4.69 -44.38
C LEU A 89 6.99 5.63 -44.59
N GLY A 90 8.15 5.24 -44.08
CA GLY A 90 9.38 6.03 -44.19
C GLY A 90 9.51 7.18 -43.18
N LYS A 91 8.50 7.41 -42.35
CA LYS A 91 8.57 8.34 -41.23
C LYS A 91 9.18 7.67 -40.01
N THR A 92 10.05 8.38 -39.29
CA THR A 92 10.56 7.94 -37.98
C THR A 92 9.62 8.36 -36.88
N TYR A 93 9.35 7.45 -35.96
CA TYR A 93 8.50 7.66 -34.80
C TYR A 93 9.34 7.44 -33.54
N ASP A 94 9.22 8.36 -32.62
CA ASP A 94 9.90 8.26 -31.32
C ASP A 94 9.13 7.31 -30.41
N GLU A 95 9.83 6.30 -29.91
CA GLU A 95 9.30 5.32 -28.97
C GLU A 95 10.10 5.38 -27.69
N LYS A 96 9.41 5.69 -26.57
CA LYS A 96 10.02 5.76 -25.27
C LYS A 96 9.42 4.68 -24.35
N LEU A 97 10.24 3.68 -24.04
CA LEU A 97 9.92 2.66 -23.06
C LEU A 97 10.54 3.01 -21.72
N ALA A 98 9.78 2.82 -20.67
CA ALA A 98 10.24 3.00 -19.29
C ALA A 98 9.68 1.89 -18.39
N VAL A 99 10.48 1.50 -17.42
CA VAL A 99 10.05 0.61 -16.34
C VAL A 99 10.03 1.41 -15.06
N GLU A 100 8.95 1.30 -14.32
CA GLU A 100 8.74 2.01 -13.07
C GLU A 100 8.47 1.01 -11.95
N ASN A 101 9.11 1.22 -10.80
CA ASN A 101 8.73 0.52 -9.59
C ASN A 101 7.42 1.12 -9.08
N SER A 102 6.35 0.34 -9.12
CA SER A 102 5.03 0.71 -8.64
C SER A 102 4.71 0.14 -7.25
N GLY A 103 5.67 -0.59 -6.66
CA GLY A 103 5.61 -1.07 -5.28
C GLY A 103 6.31 -0.13 -4.30
N ASN A 104 6.43 -0.55 -3.06
CA ASN A 104 7.12 0.17 -1.99
C ASN A 104 8.45 -0.48 -1.57
N ILE A 105 8.90 -1.51 -2.28
CA ILE A 105 10.17 -2.21 -2.07
C ILE A 105 11.04 -2.06 -3.31
N ASP A 106 12.34 -1.88 -3.11
CA ASP A 106 13.32 -1.91 -4.19
C ASP A 106 13.34 -3.29 -4.85
N THR A 107 13.25 -3.31 -6.18
CA THR A 107 13.08 -4.54 -6.94
C THR A 107 13.99 -4.57 -8.16
N PHE A 108 14.64 -5.71 -8.40
CA PHE A 108 15.34 -5.95 -9.65
C PHE A 108 14.36 -6.38 -10.74
N VAL A 109 14.41 -5.71 -11.87
CA VAL A 109 13.51 -5.98 -13.00
C VAL A 109 14.29 -6.45 -14.21
N ARG A 110 13.80 -7.51 -14.83
CA ARG A 110 14.27 -7.96 -16.14
C ARG A 110 13.14 -7.77 -17.14
N VAL A 111 13.41 -7.01 -18.20
CA VAL A 111 12.50 -6.83 -19.33
C VAL A 111 12.95 -7.70 -20.50
N VAL A 112 12.03 -8.46 -21.05
CA VAL A 112 12.25 -9.27 -22.24
C VAL A 112 11.37 -8.71 -23.36
N LEU A 113 11.99 -8.21 -24.41
CA LEU A 113 11.29 -7.72 -25.59
C LEU A 113 11.32 -8.79 -26.67
N THR A 114 10.14 -9.13 -27.15
CA THR A 114 9.97 -10.04 -28.29
C THR A 114 9.33 -9.26 -29.42
N LYS A 115 9.90 -9.35 -30.63
CA LYS A 115 9.29 -8.76 -31.80
C LYS A 115 9.01 -9.83 -32.86
N SER A 116 7.88 -9.72 -33.49
CA SER A 116 7.47 -10.58 -34.60
C SER A 116 6.68 -9.76 -35.61
N TRP A 117 6.69 -10.21 -36.83
CA TRP A 117 5.78 -9.70 -37.87
C TRP A 117 4.48 -10.48 -37.82
N GLN A 118 3.37 -9.77 -37.91
CA GLN A 118 2.04 -10.40 -37.91
C GLN A 118 1.28 -9.95 -39.14
N ASP A 119 0.48 -10.85 -39.66
CA ASP A 119 -0.48 -10.52 -40.73
C ASP A 119 -1.70 -9.78 -40.18
N LYS A 120 -2.68 -9.49 -41.02
CA LYS A 120 -3.92 -8.79 -40.62
C LYS A 120 -4.77 -9.57 -39.64
N GLU A 121 -4.55 -10.86 -39.52
CA GLU A 121 -5.28 -11.79 -38.64
C GLU A 121 -4.53 -12.01 -37.30
N GLY A 122 -3.37 -11.34 -37.12
CA GLY A 122 -2.55 -11.45 -35.92
C GLY A 122 -1.68 -12.70 -35.87
N LYS A 123 -1.52 -13.43 -36.97
CA LYS A 123 -0.68 -14.61 -37.08
C LYS A 123 0.75 -14.20 -37.42
N ASN A 124 1.71 -14.80 -36.75
CA ASN A 124 3.14 -14.58 -37.02
C ASN A 124 3.48 -15.04 -38.46
N VAL A 125 4.20 -14.18 -39.15
CA VAL A 125 4.67 -14.42 -40.51
C VAL A 125 6.14 -14.81 -40.51
#